data_fc2de8373fdcafe7733a1632d5f2f107
#
_entry.id   fc2de8373fdcafe7733a1632d5f2f107
#
_cell.length_a   1.000
_cell.length_b   1.000
_cell.length_c   1.000
_cell.angle_alpha   90.00
_cell.angle_beta   90.00
_cell.angle_gamma   90.00
#
_symmetry.space_group_name_H-M   'P 1'
#
loop_
_entity.id
_entity.type
_entity.pdbx_description
1 polymer ?
#
loop_
_entity_poly.entity_id
_entity_poly.type
_entity_poly.pdbx_seq_one_letter_code
_entity_poly.pdbx_strand_id
1 'polypeptide(L)' 'TDSDKATIIEEAIRRTGVTDRSRVLMVGDRKYDIVGAHKAEVACAAVLFGYGSREEFDEYKADYIVESFKEVENLVI' A
#
# COMPACT_ATOMS: atom_id res chain seq x y z
N THR A 1 -5.69 13.63 -3.31
CA THR A 1 -4.25 13.95 -3.25
C THR A 1 -3.50 12.94 -2.39
N ASP A 2 -2.18 12.98 -2.44
CA ASP A 2 -1.34 12.09 -1.63
C ASP A 2 -1.61 12.27 -0.14
N SER A 3 -1.83 13.51 0.30
CA SER A 3 -2.13 13.81 1.69
C SER A 3 -3.44 13.17 2.14
N ASP A 4 -4.42 13.14 1.25
CA ASP A 4 -5.71 12.53 1.56
C ASP A 4 -5.57 11.02 1.75
N LYS A 5 -4.76 10.36 0.93
CA LYS A 5 -4.50 8.93 1.08
C LYS A 5 -3.85 8.62 2.42
N ALA A 6 -2.82 9.37 2.78
CA ALA A 6 -2.13 9.17 4.05
C ALA A 6 -3.09 9.39 5.22
N THR A 7 -3.94 10.41 5.14
CA THR A 7 -4.92 10.71 6.18
C THR A 7 -5.91 9.56 6.35
N ILE A 8 -6.37 8.98 5.24
CA ILE A 8 -7.30 7.85 5.28
C ILE A 8 -6.64 6.64 5.94
N ILE A 9 -5.39 6.37 5.60
CA ILE A 9 -4.63 5.25 6.17
C ILE A 9 -4.44 5.45 7.67
N GLU A 10 -4.08 6.65 8.09
CA GLU A 10 -3.90 6.98 9.51
C GLU A 10 -5.19 6.77 10.28
N GLU A 11 -6.32 7.21 9.73
CA GLU A 11 -7.61 7.05 10.37
C GLU A 11 -7.98 5.57 10.51
N ALA A 12 -7.72 4.77 9.46
CA ALA A 12 -7.98 3.34 9.51
C ALA A 12 -7.14 2.65 10.58
N ILE A 13 -5.86 3.00 10.69
CA ILE A 13 -4.97 2.45 11.69
C ILE A 13 -5.48 2.79 13.09
N ARG A 14 -5.88 4.04 13.31
CA ARG A 14 -6.38 4.49 14.60
C ARG A 14 -7.63 3.72 15.01
N ARG A 15 -8.54 3.48 14.07
CA ARG A 15 -9.80 2.79 14.35
C ARG A 15 -9.60 1.31 14.67
N THR A 16 -8.60 0.68 14.07
CA THR A 16 -8.32 -0.74 14.31
C THR A 16 -7.56 -0.97 15.61
N GLY A 17 -6.95 0.08 16.17
CA GLY A 17 -6.16 -0.05 17.38
C GLY A 17 -4.78 -0.66 17.18
N VAL A 18 -4.35 -0.85 15.93
CA VAL A 18 -3.00 -1.38 15.64
C VAL A 18 -1.98 -0.30 15.97
N THR A 19 -0.98 -0.66 16.77
CA THR A 19 0.08 0.27 17.18
C THR A 19 1.38 0.02 16.44
N ASP A 20 1.58 -1.18 15.91
CA ASP A 20 2.81 -1.55 15.19
C ASP A 20 2.55 -1.46 13.69
N ARG A 21 3.09 -0.41 13.05
CA ARG A 21 2.87 -0.16 11.63
C ARG A 21 3.53 -1.21 10.72
N SER A 22 4.49 -1.97 11.24
CA SER A 22 5.08 -3.05 10.45
C SER A 22 4.08 -4.19 10.20
N ARG A 23 2.96 -4.19 10.89
CA ARG A 23 1.90 -5.18 10.73
C ARG A 23 0.77 -4.69 9.81
N VAL A 24 0.95 -3.52 9.20
CA VAL A 24 -0.05 -2.92 8.31
C VAL A 24 0.47 -2.98 6.89
N LEU A 25 -0.36 -3.42 5.98
CA LEU A 25 -0.03 -3.48 4.56
C LEU A 25 -1.11 -2.76 3.77
N MET A 26 -0.70 -1.74 3.00
CA MET A 26 -1.61 -1.08 2.08
C MET A 26 -1.57 -1.81 0.75
N VAL A 27 -2.73 -2.09 0.18
CA VAL A 27 -2.83 -2.71 -1.14
C VAL A 27 -3.43 -1.69 -2.10
N GLY A 28 -2.74 -1.40 -3.18
CA GLY A 28 -3.21 -0.40 -4.13
C GLY A 28 -2.74 -0.67 -5.54
N ASP A 29 -3.23 0.12 -6.50
CA ASP A 29 -2.92 -0.08 -7.90
C ASP A 29 -2.37 1.16 -8.61
N ARG A 30 -2.07 2.22 -7.87
CA ARG A 30 -1.53 3.45 -8.44
C ARG A 30 -0.47 4.06 -7.52
N LYS A 31 0.34 4.95 -8.10
CA LYS A 31 1.39 5.64 -7.37
C LYS A 31 0.88 6.38 -6.14
N TYR A 32 -0.33 6.87 -6.19
CA TYR A 32 -0.92 7.61 -5.06
C TYR A 32 -1.05 6.74 -3.82
N ASP A 33 -1.34 5.45 -4.00
CA ASP A 33 -1.45 4.51 -2.90
C ASP A 33 -0.07 4.26 -2.27
N ILE A 34 0.98 4.17 -3.12
CA ILE A 34 2.34 3.97 -2.64
C ILE A 34 2.80 5.17 -1.82
N VAL A 35 2.61 6.38 -2.37
CA VAL A 35 3.02 7.60 -1.69
C VAL A 35 2.27 7.77 -0.37
N GLY A 36 0.95 7.52 -0.38
CA GLY A 36 0.14 7.63 0.83
C GLY A 36 0.57 6.63 1.90
N ALA A 37 0.84 5.39 1.49
CA ALA A 37 1.31 4.37 2.43
C ALA A 37 2.64 4.77 3.06
N HIS A 38 3.59 5.23 2.25
CA HIS A 38 4.90 5.63 2.76
C HIS A 38 4.82 6.85 3.67
N LYS A 39 3.93 7.80 3.39
CA LYS A 39 3.71 8.93 4.27
C LYS A 39 3.13 8.48 5.62
N ALA A 40 2.32 7.43 5.61
CA ALA A 40 1.77 6.85 6.82
C ALA A 40 2.71 5.83 7.46
N GLU A 41 3.90 5.64 6.87
CA GLU A 41 4.93 4.74 7.37
C GLU A 41 4.48 3.28 7.41
N VAL A 42 3.74 2.86 6.36
CA VAL A 42 3.34 1.46 6.21
C VAL A 42 3.79 0.96 4.84
N ALA A 43 3.94 -0.36 4.72
CA ALA A 43 4.33 -0.97 3.45
C ALA A 43 3.18 -0.94 2.44
N CYS A 44 3.52 -0.92 1.16
CA CYS A 44 2.54 -0.95 0.09
C CYS A 44 2.82 -2.12 -0.86
N ALA A 45 1.79 -2.92 -1.12
CA ALA A 45 1.81 -3.94 -2.16
C ALA A 45 1.02 -3.39 -3.35
N ALA A 46 1.72 -3.16 -4.46
CA ALA A 46 1.09 -2.64 -5.67
C ALA A 46 0.67 -3.79 -6.57
N VAL A 47 -0.58 -3.77 -7.02
CA VAL A 47 -1.14 -4.86 -7.80
C VAL A 47 -1.14 -4.52 -9.29
N LEU A 48 -0.65 -5.45 -10.10
CA LEU A 48 -0.54 -5.24 -11.55
C LEU A 48 -1.85 -5.48 -12.30
N PHE A 49 -2.82 -6.06 -11.64
CA PHE A 49 -4.13 -6.28 -12.28
C PHE A 49 -5.07 -5.09 -12.15
N GLY A 50 -4.58 -3.95 -11.66
CA GLY A 50 -5.32 -2.69 -11.62
C GLY A 50 -4.87 -1.74 -12.72
N TYR A 51 -4.85 -0.44 -12.42
CA TYR A 51 -4.58 0.58 -13.43
C TYR A 51 -3.11 0.99 -13.56
N GLY A 52 -2.28 0.70 -12.58
CA GLY A 52 -0.88 1.10 -12.63
C GLY A 52 -0.03 0.15 -13.43
N SER A 53 1.25 0.50 -13.62
CA SER A 53 2.20 -0.30 -14.36
C SER A 53 3.40 -0.63 -13.47
N ARG A 54 4.17 -1.64 -13.89
CA ARG A 54 5.38 -2.01 -13.18
C ARG A 54 6.36 -0.84 -13.13
N GLU A 55 6.47 -0.08 -14.22
CA GLU A 55 7.36 1.08 -14.28
C GLU A 55 6.97 2.13 -13.24
N GLU A 56 5.68 2.39 -13.09
CA GLU A 56 5.18 3.33 -12.10
C GLU A 56 5.51 2.83 -10.69
N PHE A 57 5.30 1.55 -10.43
CA PHE A 57 5.53 0.98 -9.11
C PHE A 57 7.01 0.96 -8.74
N ASP A 58 7.89 0.70 -9.71
CA ASP A 58 9.33 0.76 -9.49
C ASP A 58 9.78 2.19 -9.21
N GLU A 59 9.25 3.15 -9.95
CA GLU A 59 9.59 4.56 -9.79
C GLU A 59 9.21 5.05 -8.38
N TYR A 60 8.04 4.67 -7.89
CA TYR A 60 7.56 5.09 -6.57
C TYR A 60 7.94 4.13 -5.45
N LYS A 61 8.72 3.09 -5.78
CA LYS A 61 9.33 2.19 -4.81
C LYS A 61 8.32 1.45 -3.94
N ALA A 62 7.32 0.85 -4.60
CA ALA A 62 6.40 -0.04 -3.90
C ALA A 62 7.20 -1.12 -3.18
N ASP A 63 6.80 -1.46 -1.98
CA ASP A 63 7.50 -2.48 -1.20
C ASP A 63 7.34 -3.86 -1.81
N TYR A 64 6.18 -4.11 -2.42
CA TYR A 64 5.90 -5.36 -3.13
C TYR A 64 5.16 -5.05 -4.41
N ILE A 65 5.40 -5.84 -5.47
CA ILE A 65 4.66 -5.76 -6.72
C ILE A 65 4.10 -7.15 -6.96
N VAL A 66 2.78 -7.26 -7.04
CA VAL A 66 2.10 -8.57 -7.12
C VAL A 66 1.21 -8.66 -8.34
N GLU A 67 1.07 -9.86 -8.88
CA GLU A 67 0.32 -10.11 -10.11
C GLU A 67 -1.05 -10.75 -9.86
N SER A 68 -1.29 -11.24 -8.65
CA SER A 68 -2.55 -11.93 -8.35
C SER A 68 -2.96 -11.74 -6.89
N PHE A 69 -4.23 -12.01 -6.60
CA PHE A 69 -4.70 -11.98 -5.22
C PHE A 69 -4.01 -13.02 -4.36
N LYS A 70 -3.62 -14.14 -4.94
CA LYS A 70 -2.93 -15.17 -4.18
C LYS A 70 -1.61 -14.66 -3.62
N GLU A 71 -0.89 -13.86 -4.40
CA GLU A 71 0.34 -13.25 -3.92
C GLU A 71 0.08 -12.28 -2.78
N VAL A 72 -1.04 -11.54 -2.82
CA VAL A 72 -1.42 -10.67 -1.72
C VAL A 72 -1.67 -11.50 -0.46
N GLU A 73 -2.39 -12.61 -0.57
CA GLU A 73 -2.64 -13.49 0.56
C GLU A 73 -1.34 -13.98 1.18
N ASN A 74 -0.36 -14.32 0.36
CA ASN A 74 0.93 -14.81 0.84
C ASN A 74 1.69 -13.76 1.65
N LEU A 75 1.45 -12.47 1.39
CA LEU A 75 2.11 -11.40 2.11
C LEU A 75 1.53 -11.17 3.51
N VAL A 76 0.28 -11.57 3.73
CA VAL A 76 -0.42 -11.25 4.99
C VAL A 76 -0.61 -12.44 5.92
N ILE A 77 -0.12 -13.61 5.54
CA ILE A 77 -0.24 -14.82 6.36
C ILE A 77 0.97 -15.01 7.29
#